data_1fec9b7250515d57c737b4ccaee6c544
#
_entry.id   1fec9b7250515d57c737b4ccaee6c544
#
_cell.length_a   1.000
_cell.length_b   1.000
_cell.length_c   1.000
_cell.angle_alpha   90.00
_cell.angle_beta   90.00
_cell.angle_gamma   90.00
#
_symmetry.space_group_name_H-M   'P 1'
#
loop_
_entity.id
_entity.type
_entity.pdbx_description
1 polymer ?
#
loop_
_entity_poly.entity_id
_entity_poly.type
_entity_poly.pdbx_seq_one_letter_code
_entity_poly.pdbx_strand_id
1 'polypeptide(L)'
;MINRDTFSGYHPLVNFLYFALVLVFSMCFMHPVCLLISLGSATAYNLYLKGRKGLRFSLRFLLPMMVLAAVLNPAFNHEGATILTYLPNGNPLTMESMIYGLAAAFMLASVVQWFSCYNEVMTSDKFVYLFGRIIPALSLVLSMTLRFVPRFNAQLKVVRQAQQCIGRDLSDGSIPRRMRNGITILSILVTWSLENAIETADSMKSRGYGLPGRSAFSIYRFDSRDAAAMLWLGFCLWYVVFGWIGGGFEFRYYPTLKGVGFGPMPLSFFLVYLALCLTPVILNGREDLKWKRLKSGT
;
A
#
# COMPACT_ATOMS: atom_id res chain seq x y z
N MET A 1 -18.79 -12.77 6.98
CA MET A 1 -18.93 -12.61 5.53
C MET A 1 -17.58 -12.12 5.03
N ILE A 2 -16.85 -12.96 4.29
CA ILE A 2 -15.62 -12.55 3.60
C ILE A 2 -16.09 -11.67 2.44
N ASN A 3 -15.96 -10.36 2.57
CA ASN A 3 -16.17 -9.44 1.46
C ASN A 3 -15.15 -9.82 0.38
N ARG A 4 -15.60 -10.52 -0.66
CA ARG A 4 -14.74 -10.81 -1.81
C ARG A 4 -14.57 -9.50 -2.57
N ASP A 5 -13.42 -8.89 -2.38
CA ASP A 5 -13.04 -7.70 -3.16
C ASP A 5 -12.89 -8.09 -4.64
N THR A 6 -13.84 -7.65 -5.44
CA THR A 6 -13.85 -7.93 -6.89
C THR A 6 -12.66 -7.30 -7.58
N PHE A 7 -12.23 -6.11 -7.12
CA PHE A 7 -11.07 -5.42 -7.66
C PHE A 7 -9.78 -6.22 -7.44
N SER A 8 -9.65 -6.91 -6.30
CA SER A 8 -8.54 -7.83 -6.07
C SER A 8 -8.49 -8.98 -7.10
N GLY A 9 -9.59 -9.36 -7.70
CA GLY A 9 -9.67 -10.39 -8.74
C GLY A 9 -9.16 -9.98 -10.12
N TYR A 10 -8.85 -8.72 -10.35
CA TYR A 10 -8.26 -8.25 -11.62
C TYR A 10 -6.80 -8.66 -11.76
N HIS A 11 -6.30 -8.59 -13.00
CA HIS A 11 -4.91 -8.91 -13.29
C HIS A 11 -3.95 -8.08 -12.43
N PRO A 12 -2.86 -8.68 -11.88
CA PRO A 12 -1.93 -7.99 -10.99
C PRO A 12 -1.35 -6.68 -11.54
N LEU A 13 -1.19 -6.61 -12.86
CA LEU A 13 -0.70 -5.41 -13.55
C LEU A 13 -1.69 -4.23 -13.45
N VAL A 14 -3.00 -4.52 -13.56
CA VAL A 14 -4.07 -3.50 -13.42
C VAL A 14 -4.09 -2.97 -11.98
N ASN A 15 -4.06 -3.88 -11.00
CA ASN A 15 -4.04 -3.51 -9.58
C ASN A 15 -2.80 -2.66 -9.25
N PHE A 16 -1.63 -3.08 -9.69
CA PHE A 16 -0.38 -2.36 -9.45
C PHE A 16 -0.40 -0.97 -10.09
N LEU A 17 -0.80 -0.87 -11.36
CA LEU A 17 -0.86 0.40 -12.08
C LEU A 17 -1.86 1.36 -11.42
N TYR A 18 -3.03 0.87 -11.01
CA TYR A 18 -4.03 1.67 -10.30
C TYR A 18 -3.45 2.30 -9.02
N PHE A 19 -2.86 1.47 -8.14
CA PHE A 19 -2.30 1.99 -6.90
C PHE A 19 -1.11 2.91 -7.12
N ALA A 20 -0.25 2.60 -8.11
CA ALA A 20 0.85 3.48 -8.49
C ALA A 20 0.36 4.86 -8.92
N LEU A 21 -0.66 4.92 -9.79
CA LEU A 21 -1.26 6.18 -10.24
C LEU A 21 -1.87 6.98 -9.09
N VAL A 22 -2.69 6.33 -8.27
CA VAL A 22 -3.36 7.01 -7.16
C VAL A 22 -2.36 7.51 -6.11
N LEU A 23 -1.33 6.73 -5.78
CA LEU A 23 -0.28 7.13 -4.85
C LEU A 23 0.52 8.32 -5.40
N VAL A 24 0.97 8.25 -6.67
CA VAL A 24 1.72 9.34 -7.30
C VAL A 24 0.89 10.62 -7.33
N PHE A 25 -0.36 10.56 -7.77
CA PHE A 25 -1.22 11.74 -7.83
C PHE A 25 -1.55 12.30 -6.44
N SER A 26 -1.76 11.43 -5.43
CA SER A 26 -1.98 11.87 -4.05
C SER A 26 -0.78 12.59 -3.45
N MET A 27 0.44 12.30 -3.92
CA MET A 27 1.68 12.97 -3.50
C MET A 27 1.95 14.25 -4.30
N CYS A 28 1.58 14.26 -5.59
CA CYS A 28 1.84 15.41 -6.46
C CYS A 28 0.83 16.55 -6.29
N PHE A 29 -0.44 16.24 -5.99
CA PHE A 29 -1.49 17.24 -5.94
C PHE A 29 -1.73 17.76 -4.52
N MET A 30 -1.19 18.95 -4.23
CA MET A 30 -1.38 19.65 -2.97
C MET A 30 -2.67 20.49 -2.92
N HIS A 31 -3.52 20.42 -3.95
CA HIS A 31 -4.79 21.17 -3.97
C HIS A 31 -5.75 20.61 -2.90
N PRO A 32 -6.37 21.46 -2.02
CA PRO A 32 -7.23 21.01 -0.92
C PRO A 32 -8.33 20.04 -1.34
N VAL A 33 -8.97 20.30 -2.49
CA VAL A 33 -10.03 19.43 -3.04
C VAL A 33 -9.49 18.05 -3.40
N CYS A 34 -8.30 17.97 -4.02
CA CYS A 34 -7.68 16.69 -4.36
C CYS A 34 -7.31 15.89 -3.12
N LEU A 35 -6.82 16.56 -2.07
CA LEU A 35 -6.49 15.91 -0.80
C LEU A 35 -7.73 15.32 -0.12
N LEU A 36 -8.83 16.05 -0.11
CA LEU A 36 -10.12 15.57 0.42
C LEU A 36 -10.67 14.40 -0.40
N ILE A 37 -10.61 14.47 -1.73
CA ILE A 37 -11.01 13.39 -2.63
C ILE A 37 -10.18 12.14 -2.36
N SER A 38 -8.85 12.27 -2.30
CA SER A 38 -7.94 11.15 -2.06
C SER A 38 -8.18 10.50 -0.70
N LEU A 39 -8.22 11.30 0.38
CA LEU A 39 -8.43 10.79 1.73
C LEU A 39 -9.82 10.16 1.89
N GLY A 40 -10.87 10.81 1.36
CA GLY A 40 -12.24 10.30 1.42
C GLY A 40 -12.42 8.98 0.69
N SER A 41 -11.90 8.87 -0.55
CA SER A 41 -11.96 7.62 -1.32
C SER A 41 -11.08 6.52 -0.73
N ALA A 42 -9.89 6.85 -0.22
CA ALA A 42 -9.02 5.89 0.47
C ALA A 42 -9.68 5.33 1.73
N THR A 43 -10.32 6.20 2.55
CA THR A 43 -11.04 5.76 3.74
C THR A 43 -12.27 4.92 3.40
N ALA A 44 -13.03 5.29 2.37
CA ALA A 44 -14.17 4.52 1.89
C ALA A 44 -13.74 3.11 1.43
N TYR A 45 -12.66 3.01 0.68
CA TYR A 45 -12.16 1.72 0.20
C TYR A 45 -11.55 0.88 1.33
N ASN A 46 -10.81 1.49 2.26
CA ASN A 46 -10.27 0.77 3.43
C ASN A 46 -11.40 0.25 4.34
N LEU A 47 -12.47 1.04 4.50
CA LEU A 47 -13.66 0.62 5.25
C LEU A 47 -14.34 -0.57 4.57
N TYR A 48 -14.41 -0.59 3.24
CA TYR A 48 -14.95 -1.71 2.47
C TYR A 48 -14.08 -2.97 2.65
N LEU A 49 -12.75 -2.87 2.55
CA LEU A 49 -11.82 -3.99 2.67
C LEU A 49 -11.73 -4.57 4.10
N LYS A 50 -11.52 -3.70 5.09
CA LYS A 50 -11.19 -4.08 6.49
C LYS A 50 -12.34 -3.87 7.47
N GLY A 51 -13.43 -3.24 7.05
CA GLY A 51 -14.57 -2.94 7.90
C GLY A 51 -14.17 -2.16 9.15
N ARG A 52 -14.70 -2.57 10.32
CA ARG A 52 -14.41 -1.91 11.62
C ARG A 52 -12.92 -1.89 12.00
N LYS A 53 -12.10 -2.83 11.48
CA LYS A 53 -10.65 -2.83 11.73
C LYS A 53 -9.97 -1.68 11.00
N GLY A 54 -10.39 -1.37 9.76
CA GLY A 54 -9.91 -0.22 8.99
C GLY A 54 -10.24 1.09 9.68
N LEU A 55 -11.48 1.25 10.17
CA LEU A 55 -11.90 2.45 10.90
C LEU A 55 -11.09 2.63 12.21
N ARG A 56 -10.88 1.55 12.95
CA ARG A 56 -10.06 1.59 14.18
C ARG A 56 -8.61 1.97 13.90
N PHE A 57 -8.04 1.49 12.81
CA PHE A 57 -6.71 1.88 12.35
C PHE A 57 -6.66 3.39 12.04
N SER A 58 -7.63 3.90 11.27
CA SER A 58 -7.72 5.32 10.93
C SER A 58 -7.83 6.21 12.17
N LEU A 59 -8.69 5.86 13.13
CA LEU A 59 -8.88 6.64 14.34
C LEU A 59 -7.68 6.56 15.30
N ARG A 60 -7.05 5.38 15.44
CA ARG A 60 -6.00 5.18 16.44
C ARG A 60 -4.61 5.63 15.97
N PHE A 61 -4.31 5.49 14.69
CA PHE A 61 -2.98 5.79 14.13
C PHE A 61 -2.98 7.00 13.22
N LEU A 62 -3.96 7.11 12.31
CA LEU A 62 -3.97 8.18 11.32
C LEU A 62 -4.27 9.54 11.98
N LEU A 63 -5.28 9.60 12.84
CA LEU A 63 -5.70 10.86 13.45
C LEU A 63 -4.59 11.49 14.33
N PRO A 64 -3.93 10.76 15.25
CA PRO A 64 -2.80 11.33 16.00
C PRO A 64 -1.64 11.74 15.09
N MET A 65 -1.35 10.97 14.04
CA MET A 65 -0.31 11.30 13.07
C MET A 65 -0.65 12.58 12.29
N MET A 66 -1.93 12.75 11.90
CA MET A 66 -2.40 13.97 11.24
C MET A 66 -2.26 15.20 12.15
N VAL A 67 -2.67 15.07 13.42
CA VAL A 67 -2.53 16.16 14.40
C VAL A 67 -1.05 16.52 14.59
N LEU A 68 -0.19 15.51 14.74
CA LEU A 68 1.25 15.74 14.88
C LEU A 68 1.83 16.46 13.65
N ALA A 69 1.53 16.01 12.44
CA ALA A 69 2.01 16.61 11.20
C ALA A 69 1.49 18.05 11.02
N ALA A 70 0.21 18.29 11.36
CA ALA A 70 -0.39 19.61 11.28
C ALA A 70 0.23 20.62 12.26
N VAL A 71 0.68 20.16 13.44
CA VAL A 71 1.33 21.03 14.45
C VAL A 71 2.81 21.21 14.17
N LEU A 72 3.50 20.19 13.66
CA LEU A 72 4.94 20.29 13.38
C LEU A 72 5.24 21.34 12.31
N ASN A 73 4.44 21.46 11.26
CA ASN A 73 4.71 22.40 10.18
C ASN A 73 4.76 23.85 10.68
N PRO A 74 3.72 24.40 11.34
CA PRO A 74 3.78 25.78 11.87
C PRO A 74 4.83 25.97 12.96
N ALA A 75 5.30 24.91 13.62
CA ALA A 75 6.36 25.00 14.63
C ALA A 75 7.75 25.24 14.01
N PHE A 76 7.98 24.77 12.78
CA PHE A 76 9.27 24.87 12.10
C PHE A 76 9.26 25.78 10.86
N ASN A 77 8.12 25.96 10.22
CA ASN A 77 7.98 26.82 9.05
C ASN A 77 7.19 28.08 9.40
N HIS A 78 7.82 29.22 9.24
CA HIS A 78 7.30 30.54 9.62
C HIS A 78 7.01 31.43 8.40
N GLU A 79 7.01 30.86 7.19
CA GLU A 79 6.69 31.58 5.95
C GLU A 79 5.20 31.91 5.88
N GLY A 80 4.87 33.06 5.30
CA GLY A 80 3.50 33.52 5.10
C GLY A 80 3.35 35.03 5.31
N ALA A 81 2.32 35.61 4.71
CA ALA A 81 2.04 37.04 4.80
C ALA A 81 1.14 37.40 5.99
N THR A 82 0.31 36.44 6.47
CA THR A 82 -0.70 36.71 7.51
C THR A 82 -0.19 36.21 8.88
N ILE A 83 0.38 37.11 9.67
CA ILE A 83 0.88 36.82 11.02
C ILE A 83 -0.29 36.79 12.00
N LEU A 84 -0.51 35.66 12.69
CA LEU A 84 -1.53 35.49 13.72
C LEU A 84 -0.99 35.85 15.12
N THR A 85 0.21 35.38 15.44
CA THR A 85 0.87 35.64 16.74
C THR A 85 2.35 35.37 16.62
N TYR A 86 3.10 35.74 17.67
CA TYR A 86 4.53 35.42 17.78
C TYR A 86 4.74 34.33 18.81
N LEU A 87 5.54 33.34 18.49
CA LEU A 87 5.96 32.30 19.43
C LEU A 87 6.90 32.93 20.49
N PRO A 88 7.10 32.28 21.66
CA PRO A 88 8.04 32.73 22.69
C PRO A 88 9.47 32.92 22.18
N ASN A 89 9.83 32.28 21.09
CA ASN A 89 11.13 32.38 20.40
C ASN A 89 11.23 33.58 19.44
N GLY A 90 10.20 34.44 19.36
CA GLY A 90 10.16 35.59 18.46
C GLY A 90 9.77 35.25 16.99
N ASN A 91 9.55 34.01 16.66
CA ASN A 91 9.16 33.60 15.31
C ASN A 91 7.67 33.85 15.06
N PRO A 92 7.27 34.35 13.88
CA PRO A 92 5.87 34.57 13.54
C PRO A 92 5.14 33.24 13.27
N LEU A 93 3.98 33.07 13.86
CA LEU A 93 3.04 32.01 13.50
C LEU A 93 2.09 32.55 12.42
N THR A 94 2.13 31.97 11.23
CA THR A 94 1.34 32.44 10.09
C THR A 94 0.15 31.52 9.79
N MET A 95 -0.93 32.10 9.26
CA MET A 95 -2.12 31.34 8.88
C MET A 95 -1.80 30.36 7.73
N GLU A 96 -0.96 30.80 6.80
CA GLU A 96 -0.54 29.99 5.65
C GLU A 96 0.22 28.73 6.08
N SER A 97 1.09 28.84 7.10
CA SER A 97 1.85 27.70 7.61
C SER A 97 0.93 26.68 8.31
N MET A 98 -0.12 27.14 8.99
CA MET A 98 -1.13 26.25 9.59
C MET A 98 -1.94 25.49 8.53
N ILE A 99 -2.40 26.19 7.48
CA ILE A 99 -3.16 25.60 6.38
C ILE A 99 -2.30 24.62 5.59
N TYR A 100 -1.03 24.97 5.33
CA TYR A 100 -0.08 24.07 4.69
C TYR A 100 0.21 22.83 5.55
N GLY A 101 0.37 23.01 6.86
CA GLY A 101 0.55 21.91 7.80
C GLY A 101 -0.63 20.95 7.80
N LEU A 102 -1.86 21.48 7.72
CA LEU A 102 -3.07 20.68 7.59
C LEU A 102 -3.12 19.95 6.24
N ALA A 103 -2.77 20.62 5.14
CA ALA A 103 -2.71 20.00 3.81
C ALA A 103 -1.67 18.86 3.76
N ALA A 104 -0.47 19.08 4.33
CA ALA A 104 0.55 18.05 4.43
C ALA A 104 0.11 16.86 5.30
N ALA A 105 -0.64 17.11 6.38
CA ALA A 105 -1.24 16.08 7.21
C ALA A 105 -2.27 15.24 6.43
N PHE A 106 -3.14 15.88 5.64
CA PHE A 106 -4.09 15.18 4.77
C PHE A 106 -3.39 14.37 3.68
N MET A 107 -2.34 14.91 3.06
CA MET A 107 -1.54 14.20 2.07
C MET A 107 -0.92 12.95 2.69
N LEU A 108 -0.23 13.07 3.80
CA LEU A 108 0.40 11.96 4.51
C LEU A 108 -0.62 10.88 4.90
N ALA A 109 -1.77 11.30 5.44
CA ALA A 109 -2.85 10.41 5.82
C ALA A 109 -3.44 9.65 4.63
N SER A 110 -3.66 10.33 3.50
CA SER A 110 -4.18 9.69 2.29
C SER A 110 -3.21 8.64 1.73
N VAL A 111 -1.91 8.96 1.69
CA VAL A 111 -0.86 8.04 1.24
C VAL A 111 -0.79 6.79 2.13
N VAL A 112 -0.76 6.95 3.46
CA VAL A 112 -0.76 5.82 4.40
C VAL A 112 -2.02 4.97 4.25
N GLN A 113 -3.16 5.60 4.03
CA GLN A 113 -4.43 4.91 3.82
C GLN A 113 -4.43 4.11 2.52
N TRP A 114 -3.92 4.67 1.42
CA TRP A 114 -3.76 3.96 0.15
C TRP A 114 -2.77 2.81 0.25
N PHE A 115 -1.64 2.97 0.96
CA PHE A 115 -0.73 1.86 1.25
C PHE A 115 -1.39 0.75 2.07
N SER A 116 -2.28 1.11 3.01
CA SER A 116 -3.06 0.13 3.77
C SER A 116 -3.99 -0.70 2.87
N CYS A 117 -4.61 -0.08 1.84
CA CYS A 117 -5.40 -0.77 0.84
C CYS A 117 -4.53 -1.61 -0.12
N TYR A 118 -3.42 -1.04 -0.58
CA TYR A 118 -2.44 -1.73 -1.42
C TYR A 118 -1.98 -3.05 -0.81
N ASN A 119 -1.57 -3.03 0.46
CA ASN A 119 -1.10 -4.23 1.18
C ASN A 119 -2.17 -5.33 1.32
N GLU A 120 -3.45 -4.97 1.25
CA GLU A 120 -4.55 -5.95 1.29
C GLU A 120 -4.82 -6.57 -0.09
N VAL A 121 -4.75 -5.76 -1.14
CA VAL A 121 -5.09 -6.16 -2.52
C VAL A 121 -3.90 -6.81 -3.22
N MET A 122 -2.68 -6.26 -3.05
CA MET A 122 -1.44 -6.75 -3.65
C MET A 122 -0.80 -7.78 -2.74
N THR A 123 -1.20 -9.04 -2.91
CA THR A 123 -0.56 -10.16 -2.22
C THR A 123 0.87 -10.41 -2.73
N SER A 124 1.69 -11.07 -1.91
CA SER A 124 3.06 -11.45 -2.29
C SER A 124 3.11 -12.23 -3.61
N ASP A 125 2.13 -13.10 -3.86
CA ASP A 125 2.06 -13.90 -5.10
C ASP A 125 1.85 -13.02 -6.34
N LYS A 126 0.99 -12.00 -6.25
CA LYS A 126 0.79 -11.02 -7.34
C LYS A 126 2.04 -10.21 -7.62
N PHE A 127 2.75 -9.83 -6.55
CA PHE A 127 4.00 -9.10 -6.67
C PHE A 127 5.07 -9.94 -7.36
N VAL A 128 5.25 -11.20 -6.92
CA VAL A 128 6.18 -12.15 -7.56
C VAL A 128 5.82 -12.38 -9.02
N TYR A 129 4.56 -12.52 -9.35
CA TYR A 129 4.09 -12.68 -10.74
C TYR A 129 4.45 -11.47 -11.61
N LEU A 130 4.21 -10.26 -11.11
CA LEU A 130 4.45 -9.02 -11.86
C LEU A 130 5.93 -8.83 -12.22
N PHE A 131 6.82 -9.02 -11.23
CA PHE A 131 8.26 -8.85 -11.42
C PHE A 131 8.92 -10.07 -12.04
N GLY A 132 8.29 -11.24 -11.92
CA GLY A 132 8.80 -12.49 -12.48
C GLY A 132 8.90 -12.51 -13.99
N ARG A 133 8.11 -11.71 -14.68
CA ARG A 133 8.20 -11.55 -16.12
C ARG A 133 9.40 -10.70 -16.56
N ILE A 134 9.82 -9.75 -15.70
CA ILE A 134 10.95 -8.86 -15.97
C ILE A 134 12.27 -9.55 -15.61
N ILE A 135 12.35 -10.20 -14.45
CA ILE A 135 13.55 -10.88 -13.94
C ILE A 135 13.16 -12.29 -13.46
N PRO A 136 13.15 -13.29 -14.37
CA PRO A 136 12.68 -14.66 -14.04
C PRO A 136 13.48 -15.32 -12.91
N ALA A 137 14.79 -15.09 -12.84
CA ALA A 137 15.65 -15.65 -11.79
C ALA A 137 15.29 -15.08 -10.40
N LEU A 138 15.08 -13.77 -10.31
CA LEU A 138 14.68 -13.11 -9.04
C LEU A 138 13.30 -13.57 -8.59
N SER A 139 12.36 -13.72 -9.50
CA SER A 139 11.01 -14.21 -9.21
C SER A 139 11.04 -15.61 -8.60
N LEU A 140 11.87 -16.49 -9.14
CA LEU A 140 12.03 -17.84 -8.61
C LEU A 140 12.58 -17.80 -7.19
N VAL A 141 13.67 -17.06 -6.95
CA VAL A 141 14.27 -16.91 -5.62
C VAL A 141 13.26 -16.33 -4.64
N LEU A 142 12.54 -15.28 -5.03
CA LEU A 142 11.54 -14.63 -4.17
C LEU A 142 10.37 -15.57 -3.85
N SER A 143 9.88 -16.32 -4.84
CA SER A 143 8.81 -17.31 -4.64
C SER A 143 9.23 -18.43 -3.68
N MET A 144 10.47 -18.92 -3.83
CA MET A 144 11.02 -19.92 -2.90
C MET A 144 11.16 -19.35 -1.49
N THR A 145 11.69 -18.14 -1.36
CA THR A 145 11.88 -17.48 -0.07
C THR A 145 10.56 -17.27 0.66
N LEU A 146 9.54 -16.74 -0.04
CA LEU A 146 8.20 -16.51 0.54
C LEU A 146 7.54 -17.82 1.01
N ARG A 147 7.75 -18.92 0.27
CA ARG A 147 7.29 -20.26 0.66
C ARG A 147 8.09 -20.82 1.83
N PHE A 148 9.37 -20.48 1.91
CA PHE A 148 10.27 -20.99 2.94
C PHE A 148 10.03 -20.34 4.31
N VAL A 149 9.61 -19.07 4.38
CA VAL A 149 9.38 -18.35 5.63
C VAL A 149 8.37 -19.05 6.57
N PRO A 150 7.17 -19.49 6.13
CA PRO A 150 6.25 -20.25 6.99
C PRO A 150 6.85 -21.58 7.49
N ARG A 151 7.58 -22.29 6.63
CA ARG A 151 8.24 -23.55 6.97
C ARG A 151 9.35 -23.33 7.99
N PHE A 152 10.15 -22.27 7.82
CA PHE A 152 11.18 -21.87 8.75
C PHE A 152 10.60 -21.52 10.14
N ASN A 153 9.49 -20.77 10.19
CA ASN A 153 8.81 -20.45 11.45
C ASN A 153 8.25 -21.70 12.15
N ALA A 154 7.76 -22.68 11.40
CA ALA A 154 7.32 -23.95 11.98
C ALA A 154 8.50 -24.72 12.56
N GLN A 155 9.62 -24.83 11.83
CA GLN A 155 10.83 -25.49 12.30
C GLN A 155 11.45 -24.80 13.52
N LEU A 156 11.46 -23.47 13.56
CA LEU A 156 11.90 -22.69 14.72
C LEU A 156 11.14 -23.10 15.99
N LYS A 157 9.81 -23.27 15.89
CA LYS A 157 9.01 -23.74 17.03
C LYS A 157 9.40 -25.14 17.49
N VAL A 158 9.60 -26.06 16.56
CA VAL A 158 10.03 -27.44 16.86
C VAL A 158 11.39 -27.46 17.55
N VAL A 159 12.37 -26.76 16.98
CA VAL A 159 13.74 -26.68 17.56
C VAL A 159 13.70 -26.01 18.93
N ARG A 160 12.92 -24.95 19.09
CA ARG A 160 12.75 -24.26 20.38
C ARG A 160 12.15 -25.20 21.43
N GLN A 161 11.11 -25.95 21.11
CA GLN A 161 10.50 -26.91 22.01
C GLN A 161 11.49 -28.02 22.41
N ALA A 162 12.23 -28.56 21.44
CA ALA A 162 13.26 -29.57 21.71
C ALA A 162 14.35 -29.02 22.65
N GLN A 163 14.80 -27.77 22.46
CA GLN A 163 15.79 -27.15 23.37
C GLN A 163 15.22 -26.88 24.77
N GLN A 164 13.91 -26.55 24.86
CA GLN A 164 13.24 -26.42 26.16
C GLN A 164 13.21 -27.74 26.93
N CYS A 165 12.96 -28.87 26.27
CA CYS A 165 12.96 -30.19 26.90
C CYS A 165 14.34 -30.57 27.55
N ILE A 166 15.45 -30.03 27.03
CA ILE A 166 16.77 -30.24 27.59
C ILE A 166 17.26 -29.09 28.50
N GLY A 167 16.33 -28.25 28.98
CA GLY A 167 16.60 -27.17 29.93
C GLY A 167 17.32 -25.95 29.34
N ARG A 168 17.29 -25.77 28.02
CA ARG A 168 17.84 -24.61 27.29
C ARG A 168 16.77 -23.68 26.79
N ASP A 169 15.94 -23.16 27.69
CA ASP A 169 14.91 -22.19 27.32
C ASP A 169 15.50 -20.80 27.04
N LEU A 170 14.81 -20.04 26.16
CA LEU A 170 15.11 -18.63 25.89
C LEU A 170 14.53 -17.69 26.94
N SER A 171 13.57 -18.16 27.75
CA SER A 171 12.92 -17.36 28.78
C SER A 171 13.65 -17.39 30.13
N ASP A 172 14.45 -18.43 30.40
CA ASP A 172 15.05 -18.68 31.71
C ASP A 172 16.55 -18.37 31.77
N GLY A 173 16.95 -17.75 32.87
CA GLY A 173 18.34 -17.49 33.20
C GLY A 173 18.83 -16.08 32.90
N SER A 174 20.15 -15.86 33.12
CA SER A 174 20.82 -14.59 32.86
C SER A 174 20.85 -14.25 31.36
N ILE A 175 20.94 -12.96 31.03
CA ILE A 175 21.01 -12.48 29.64
C ILE A 175 22.08 -13.21 28.80
N PRO A 176 23.33 -13.42 29.28
CA PRO A 176 24.33 -14.15 28.51
C PRO A 176 23.93 -15.59 28.20
N ARG A 177 23.28 -16.28 29.16
CA ARG A 177 22.79 -17.65 28.97
C ARG A 177 21.67 -17.71 27.91
N ARG A 178 20.73 -16.77 27.94
CA ARG A 178 19.67 -16.65 26.95
C ARG A 178 20.23 -16.38 25.54
N MET A 179 21.23 -15.50 25.41
CA MET A 179 21.92 -15.26 24.15
C MET A 179 22.61 -16.53 23.62
N ARG A 180 23.32 -17.25 24.47
CA ARG A 180 23.98 -18.52 24.09
C ARG A 180 22.98 -19.57 23.60
N ASN A 181 21.86 -19.72 24.30
CA ASN A 181 20.78 -20.63 23.89
C ASN A 181 20.17 -20.18 22.53
N GLY A 182 19.99 -18.89 22.33
CA GLY A 182 19.52 -18.32 21.06
C GLY A 182 20.46 -18.59 19.88
N ILE A 183 21.78 -18.44 20.10
CA ILE A 183 22.79 -18.75 19.10
C ILE A 183 22.78 -20.24 18.75
N THR A 184 22.62 -21.14 19.76
CA THR A 184 22.51 -22.58 19.53
C THR A 184 21.27 -22.91 18.65
N ILE A 185 20.11 -22.34 18.96
CA ILE A 185 18.91 -22.53 18.15
C ILE A 185 19.13 -22.04 16.73
N LEU A 186 19.73 -20.85 16.58
CA LEU A 186 20.04 -20.27 15.26
C LEU A 186 21.00 -21.18 14.47
N SER A 187 22.06 -21.70 15.09
CA SER A 187 23.01 -22.64 14.47
C SER A 187 22.31 -23.89 13.93
N ILE A 188 21.42 -24.50 14.73
CA ILE A 188 20.62 -25.66 14.30
C ILE A 188 19.75 -25.33 13.11
N LEU A 189 19.09 -24.16 13.13
CA LEU A 189 18.23 -23.70 12.02
C LEU A 189 19.00 -23.41 10.73
N VAL A 190 20.21 -22.84 10.84
CA VAL A 190 21.10 -22.63 9.69
C VAL A 190 21.50 -23.96 9.06
N THR A 191 21.95 -24.93 9.86
CA THR A 191 22.31 -26.27 9.37
C THR A 191 21.12 -26.93 8.66
N TRP A 192 19.96 -26.96 9.30
CA TRP A 192 18.74 -27.50 8.70
C TRP A 192 18.35 -26.76 7.40
N SER A 193 18.55 -25.44 7.35
CA SER A 193 18.25 -24.63 6.16
C SER A 193 19.17 -24.97 4.98
N LEU A 194 20.47 -25.20 5.26
CA LEU A 194 21.45 -25.59 4.23
C LEU A 194 21.16 -26.99 3.69
N GLU A 195 20.82 -27.95 4.54
CA GLU A 195 20.42 -29.31 4.14
C GLU A 195 19.19 -29.24 3.21
N ASN A 196 18.13 -28.52 3.63
CA ASN A 196 16.94 -28.33 2.79
C ASN A 196 17.24 -27.61 1.45
N ALA A 197 18.21 -26.70 1.44
CA ALA A 197 18.59 -26.00 0.20
C ALA A 197 19.25 -26.98 -0.80
N ILE A 198 20.13 -27.87 -0.32
CA ILE A 198 20.79 -28.89 -1.13
C ILE A 198 19.75 -29.88 -1.68
N GLU A 199 18.90 -30.45 -0.83
CA GLU A 199 17.83 -31.37 -1.24
C GLU A 199 16.87 -30.71 -2.28
N THR A 200 16.53 -29.45 -2.07
CA THR A 200 15.69 -28.68 -2.99
C THR A 200 16.38 -28.50 -4.34
N ALA A 201 17.69 -28.17 -4.35
CA ALA A 201 18.48 -28.01 -5.57
C ALA A 201 18.58 -29.33 -6.36
N ASP A 202 18.82 -30.45 -5.69
CA ASP A 202 18.89 -31.77 -6.32
C ASP A 202 17.52 -32.20 -6.87
N SER A 203 16.45 -31.98 -6.12
CA SER A 203 15.08 -32.18 -6.60
C SER A 203 14.72 -31.33 -7.82
N MET A 204 15.24 -30.11 -7.89
CA MET A 204 15.03 -29.22 -9.04
C MET A 204 15.81 -29.73 -10.26
N LYS A 205 17.07 -30.15 -10.09
CA LYS A 205 17.88 -30.73 -11.17
C LYS A 205 17.23 -31.98 -11.74
N SER A 206 16.76 -32.88 -10.88
CA SER A 206 16.10 -34.13 -11.33
C SER A 206 14.79 -33.87 -12.09
N ARG A 207 14.12 -32.73 -11.88
CA ARG A 207 12.94 -32.28 -12.62
C ARG A 207 13.28 -31.51 -13.89
N GLY A 208 14.54 -31.46 -14.31
CA GLY A 208 14.98 -30.78 -15.52
C GLY A 208 15.08 -29.24 -15.39
N TYR A 209 15.27 -28.73 -14.17
CA TYR A 209 15.50 -27.31 -13.99
C TYR A 209 16.80 -26.88 -14.69
N GLY A 210 16.73 -25.82 -15.51
CA GLY A 210 17.87 -25.31 -16.28
C GLY A 210 17.93 -25.79 -17.72
N LEU A 211 17.07 -26.72 -18.15
CA LEU A 211 16.98 -27.14 -19.54
C LEU A 211 16.30 -26.07 -20.42
N PRO A 212 16.69 -25.95 -21.71
CA PRO A 212 16.06 -25.03 -22.65
C PRO A 212 14.60 -25.44 -22.93
N GLY A 213 13.73 -24.46 -23.28
CA GLY A 213 12.32 -24.73 -23.61
C GLY A 213 11.36 -24.75 -22.41
N ARG A 214 11.80 -24.35 -21.24
CA ARG A 214 10.94 -24.30 -20.05
C ARG A 214 9.86 -23.23 -20.18
N SER A 215 8.58 -23.62 -19.96
CA SER A 215 7.46 -22.69 -19.79
C SER A 215 7.20 -22.40 -18.31
N ALA A 216 6.80 -21.15 -17.99
CA ALA A 216 6.35 -20.79 -16.66
C ALA A 216 4.81 -20.92 -16.59
N PHE A 217 4.31 -21.67 -15.61
CA PHE A 217 2.87 -21.72 -15.34
C PHE A 217 2.44 -20.38 -14.73
N SER A 218 1.42 -19.77 -15.34
CA SER A 218 0.79 -18.55 -14.85
C SER A 218 -0.65 -18.80 -14.44
N ILE A 219 -1.00 -18.47 -13.21
CA ILE A 219 -2.37 -18.53 -12.68
C ILE A 219 -3.19 -17.34 -13.23
N TYR A 220 -2.53 -16.21 -13.50
CA TYR A 220 -3.19 -14.99 -13.94
C TYR A 220 -3.26 -14.95 -15.46
N ARG A 221 -4.48 -14.79 -15.98
CA ARG A 221 -4.76 -14.57 -17.40
C ARG A 221 -5.32 -13.18 -17.59
N PHE A 222 -4.94 -12.53 -18.67
CA PHE A 222 -5.41 -11.20 -19.01
C PHE A 222 -6.72 -11.32 -19.79
N ASP A 223 -7.81 -10.89 -19.19
CA ASP A 223 -9.18 -10.98 -19.74
C ASP A 223 -9.62 -9.65 -20.37
N SER A 224 -10.76 -9.69 -21.10
CA SER A 224 -11.39 -8.48 -21.67
C SER A 224 -11.76 -7.43 -20.59
N ARG A 225 -12.07 -7.86 -19.37
CA ARG A 225 -12.33 -6.99 -18.24
C ARG A 225 -11.08 -6.19 -17.83
N ASP A 226 -9.92 -6.87 -17.85
CA ASP A 226 -8.64 -6.25 -17.53
C ASP A 226 -8.24 -5.24 -18.60
N ALA A 227 -8.52 -5.56 -19.89
CA ALA A 227 -8.30 -4.63 -21.00
C ALA A 227 -9.16 -3.36 -20.86
N ALA A 228 -10.44 -3.49 -20.52
CA ALA A 228 -11.32 -2.35 -20.29
C ALA A 228 -10.84 -1.50 -19.09
N ALA A 229 -10.41 -2.14 -17.99
CA ALA A 229 -9.85 -1.45 -16.85
C ALA A 229 -8.54 -0.70 -17.20
N MET A 230 -7.67 -1.32 -18.01
CA MET A 230 -6.43 -0.71 -18.49
C MET A 230 -6.70 0.53 -19.35
N LEU A 231 -7.67 0.45 -20.28
CA LEU A 231 -8.08 1.59 -21.11
C LEU A 231 -8.64 2.73 -20.24
N TRP A 232 -9.45 2.40 -19.23
CA TRP A 232 -9.96 3.36 -18.28
C TRP A 232 -8.85 4.06 -17.50
N LEU A 233 -7.90 3.29 -16.95
CA LEU A 233 -6.75 3.84 -16.24
C LEU A 233 -5.88 4.71 -17.14
N GLY A 234 -5.66 4.29 -18.39
CA GLY A 234 -4.92 5.06 -19.40
C GLY A 234 -5.60 6.38 -19.72
N PHE A 235 -6.94 6.37 -19.91
CA PHE A 235 -7.72 7.59 -20.10
C PHE A 235 -7.61 8.54 -18.90
N CYS A 236 -7.80 8.03 -17.67
CA CYS A 236 -7.69 8.82 -16.45
C CYS A 236 -6.27 9.40 -16.29
N LEU A 237 -5.24 8.60 -16.54
CA LEU A 237 -3.84 9.06 -16.51
C LEU A 237 -3.64 10.23 -17.48
N TRP A 238 -4.02 10.03 -18.74
CA TRP A 238 -3.83 11.05 -19.77
C TRP A 238 -4.57 12.35 -19.43
N TYR A 239 -5.84 12.24 -19.00
CA TYR A 239 -6.68 13.40 -18.71
C TYR A 239 -6.20 14.18 -17.47
N VAL A 240 -5.80 13.48 -16.40
CA VAL A 240 -5.29 14.09 -15.18
C VAL A 240 -3.92 14.73 -15.40
N VAL A 241 -3.03 14.09 -16.16
CA VAL A 241 -1.74 14.67 -16.54
C VAL A 241 -1.92 15.89 -17.42
N PHE A 242 -2.86 15.86 -18.39
CA PHE A 242 -3.20 17.03 -19.20
C PHE A 242 -3.69 18.21 -18.33
N GLY A 243 -4.56 17.93 -17.36
CA GLY A 243 -5.01 18.93 -16.38
C GLY A 243 -3.89 19.48 -15.51
N TRP A 244 -2.92 18.64 -15.14
CA TRP A 244 -1.76 19.04 -14.35
C TRP A 244 -0.84 19.97 -15.13
N ILE A 245 -0.49 19.62 -16.38
CA ILE A 245 0.34 20.45 -17.27
C ILE A 245 -0.36 21.79 -17.56
N GLY A 246 -1.69 21.78 -17.69
CA GLY A 246 -2.50 22.98 -17.86
C GLY A 246 -2.70 23.85 -16.60
N GLY A 247 -2.05 23.49 -15.47
CA GLY A 247 -2.16 24.23 -14.21
C GLY A 247 -3.48 24.03 -13.47
N GLY A 248 -4.35 23.11 -13.90
CA GLY A 248 -5.69 22.91 -13.33
C GLY A 248 -5.74 22.44 -11.88
N PHE A 249 -4.62 21.94 -11.35
CA PHE A 249 -4.45 21.48 -9.97
C PHE A 249 -3.50 22.36 -9.16
N GLU A 250 -3.06 23.53 -9.70
CA GLU A 250 -2.11 24.39 -9.03
C GLU A 250 -2.75 25.08 -7.84
N PHE A 251 -2.11 24.95 -6.68
CA PHE A 251 -2.48 25.66 -5.46
C PHE A 251 -1.21 26.04 -4.73
N ARG A 252 -1.03 27.36 -4.50
CA ARG A 252 0.12 27.92 -3.79
C ARG A 252 -0.30 28.33 -2.40
N TYR A 253 0.44 27.84 -1.42
CA TYR A 253 0.23 28.17 -0.02
C TYR A 253 1.03 29.40 0.42
N TYR A 254 2.18 29.64 -0.21
CA TYR A 254 3.10 30.72 0.13
C TYR A 254 3.34 31.64 -1.06
N PRO A 255 3.54 32.95 -0.87
CA PRO A 255 3.42 33.73 0.39
C PRO A 255 1.97 34.01 0.78
N THR A 256 1.02 33.84 -0.12
CA THR A 256 -0.43 34.00 0.07
C THR A 256 -1.17 32.83 -0.56
N LEU A 257 -2.32 32.49 0.01
CA LEU A 257 -3.17 31.43 -0.52
C LEU A 257 -3.72 31.82 -1.89
N LYS A 258 -3.23 31.16 -2.94
CA LYS A 258 -3.73 31.34 -4.32
C LYS A 258 -4.00 29.96 -4.93
N GLY A 259 -5.21 29.76 -5.40
CA GLY A 259 -5.62 28.54 -6.10
C GLY A 259 -6.34 28.86 -7.40
N VAL A 260 -6.42 27.87 -8.26
CA VAL A 260 -7.23 27.97 -9.50
C VAL A 260 -8.70 28.08 -9.11
N GLY A 261 -9.41 29.07 -9.69
CA GLY A 261 -10.84 29.27 -9.45
C GLY A 261 -11.67 28.07 -9.91
N PHE A 262 -12.86 27.93 -9.33
CA PHE A 262 -13.82 26.88 -9.73
C PHE A 262 -14.46 27.18 -11.10
N GLY A 263 -13.66 27.02 -12.16
CA GLY A 263 -14.19 27.06 -13.53
C GLY A 263 -14.66 25.66 -14.00
N PRO A 264 -15.38 25.59 -15.13
CA PRO A 264 -15.86 24.30 -15.65
C PRO A 264 -14.72 23.34 -16.03
N MET A 265 -13.58 23.85 -16.50
CA MET A 265 -12.41 23.02 -16.80
C MET A 265 -11.75 22.42 -15.56
N PRO A 266 -11.33 23.17 -14.52
CA PRO A 266 -10.81 22.57 -13.29
C PRO A 266 -11.78 21.59 -12.63
N LEU A 267 -13.09 21.89 -12.66
CA LEU A 267 -14.10 20.99 -12.12
C LEU A 267 -14.10 19.62 -12.82
N SER A 268 -13.93 19.58 -14.15
CA SER A 268 -13.85 18.31 -14.88
C SER A 268 -12.63 17.47 -14.49
N PHE A 269 -11.49 18.11 -14.22
CA PHE A 269 -10.28 17.42 -13.75
C PHE A 269 -10.49 16.80 -12.36
N PHE A 270 -11.13 17.53 -11.43
CA PHE A 270 -11.45 16.99 -10.10
C PHE A 270 -12.44 15.83 -10.18
N LEU A 271 -13.43 15.87 -11.09
CA LEU A 271 -14.40 14.78 -11.28
C LEU A 271 -13.72 13.52 -11.83
N VAL A 272 -12.83 13.64 -12.80
CA VAL A 272 -12.07 12.48 -13.33
C VAL A 272 -11.13 11.91 -12.26
N TYR A 273 -10.47 12.77 -11.47
CA TYR A 273 -9.65 12.32 -10.36
C TYR A 273 -10.48 11.60 -9.28
N LEU A 274 -11.66 12.12 -8.96
CA LEU A 274 -12.60 11.45 -8.05
C LEU A 274 -13.03 10.08 -8.61
N ALA A 275 -13.37 10.00 -9.90
CA ALA A 275 -13.76 8.75 -10.55
C ALA A 275 -12.62 7.73 -10.54
N LEU A 276 -11.38 8.17 -10.78
CA LEU A 276 -10.20 7.33 -10.65
C LEU A 276 -10.07 6.78 -9.22
N CYS A 277 -10.10 7.63 -8.20
CA CYS A 277 -9.96 7.22 -6.80
C CYS A 277 -11.10 6.31 -6.32
N LEU A 278 -12.33 6.51 -6.80
CA LEU A 278 -13.49 5.69 -6.45
C LEU A 278 -13.63 4.42 -7.30
N THR A 279 -12.80 4.21 -8.32
CA THR A 279 -12.91 3.05 -9.22
C THR A 279 -13.09 1.71 -8.49
N PRO A 280 -12.27 1.33 -7.48
CA PRO A 280 -12.44 0.04 -6.79
C PRO A 280 -13.74 -0.02 -5.98
N VAL A 281 -14.16 1.08 -5.38
CA VAL A 281 -15.42 1.16 -4.61
C VAL A 281 -16.63 0.98 -5.54
N ILE A 282 -16.60 1.62 -6.71
CA ILE A 282 -17.66 1.52 -7.71
C ILE A 282 -17.74 0.10 -8.29
N LEU A 283 -16.60 -0.53 -8.61
CA LEU A 283 -16.56 -1.89 -9.14
C LEU A 283 -17.13 -2.89 -8.13
N ASN A 284 -16.70 -2.78 -6.88
CA ASN A 284 -17.19 -3.65 -5.81
C ASN A 284 -18.69 -3.43 -5.53
N GLY A 285 -19.13 -2.18 -5.48
CA GLY A 285 -20.55 -1.84 -5.29
C GLY A 285 -21.45 -2.37 -6.41
N ARG A 286 -20.99 -2.31 -7.66
CA ARG A 286 -21.74 -2.87 -8.81
C ARG A 286 -21.88 -4.39 -8.72
N GLU A 287 -20.85 -5.10 -8.33
CA GLU A 287 -20.90 -6.55 -8.14
C GLU A 287 -21.78 -6.94 -6.95
N ASP A 288 -21.69 -6.25 -5.82
CA ASP A 288 -22.56 -6.48 -4.67
C ASP A 288 -24.04 -6.27 -5.03
N LEU A 289 -24.37 -5.27 -5.85
CA LEU A 289 -25.72 -5.04 -6.34
C LEU A 289 -26.20 -6.18 -7.27
N LYS A 290 -25.34 -6.68 -8.17
CA LYS A 290 -25.66 -7.84 -9.01
C LYS A 290 -25.95 -9.08 -8.18
N TRP A 291 -25.11 -9.39 -7.19
CA TRP A 291 -25.31 -10.53 -6.30
C TRP A 291 -26.59 -10.41 -5.45
N LYS A 292 -26.93 -9.19 -4.99
CA LYS A 292 -28.21 -8.97 -4.29
C LYS A 292 -29.41 -9.22 -5.20
N ARG A 293 -29.38 -8.77 -6.45
CA ARG A 293 -30.47 -9.02 -7.42
C ARG A 293 -30.63 -10.51 -7.74
N LEU A 294 -29.53 -11.25 -7.90
CA LEU A 294 -29.59 -12.69 -8.14
C LEU A 294 -30.16 -13.46 -6.95
N LYS A 295 -29.87 -13.03 -5.71
CA LYS A 295 -30.42 -13.63 -4.49
C LYS A 295 -31.88 -13.27 -4.20
N SER A 296 -32.36 -12.15 -4.71
CA SER A 296 -33.75 -11.72 -4.53
C SER A 296 -34.69 -12.26 -5.62
N GLY A 297 -34.16 -12.87 -6.68
CA GLY A 297 -34.89 -13.50 -7.77
C GLY A 297 -34.97 -15.02 -7.68
N THR A 298 -34.42 -15.61 -6.60
CA THR A 298 -34.60 -16.99 -6.16
C THR A 298 -35.40 -17.03 -4.88
#